data_92259c3782e1293f834321eb9aa78c75
#
_entry.id   92259c3782e1293f834321eb9aa78c75
#
_cell.length_a   1.000
_cell.length_b   1.000
_cell.length_c   1.000
_cell.angle_alpha   90.00
_cell.angle_beta   90.00
_cell.angle_gamma   90.00
#
_symmetry.space_group_name_H-M   'P 1'
#
loop_
_entity.id
_entity.type
_entity.pdbx_description
1 polymer ?
#
loop_
_entity_poly.entity_id
_entity_poly.type
_entity_poly.pdbx_seq_one_letter_code
_entity_poly.pdbx_strand_id
1 'polypeptide(L)' 'DNKMFIEWALRKLSEEYKEVIILYYFEELKLKDIAKILNIGLPLVKYRLRQAKMQLKELLEKEDRNENRRSN' A
#
# COMPACT_ATOMS: atom_id res chain seq x y z
N ASP A 1 5.51 -10.02 -13.57
CA ASP A 1 5.78 -10.73 -12.35
C ASP A 1 5.32 -9.91 -11.14
N ASN A 2 5.09 -10.58 -10.02
CA ASN A 2 4.47 -9.97 -8.85
C ASN A 2 5.27 -8.79 -8.30
N LYS A 3 6.58 -8.90 -8.32
CA LYS A 3 7.43 -7.85 -7.79
C LYS A 3 7.29 -6.55 -8.58
N MET A 4 7.31 -6.66 -9.89
CA MET A 4 7.16 -5.49 -10.76
C MET A 4 5.81 -4.84 -10.58
N PHE A 5 4.78 -5.65 -10.44
CA PHE A 5 3.43 -5.16 -10.23
C PHE A 5 3.32 -4.39 -8.91
N ILE A 6 3.89 -4.96 -7.85
CA ILE A 6 3.86 -4.32 -6.53
C ILE A 6 4.61 -2.99 -6.57
N GLU A 7 5.76 -2.96 -7.22
CA GLU A 7 6.53 -1.71 -7.35
C GLU A 7 5.72 -0.66 -8.10
N TRP A 8 5.06 -1.05 -9.18
CA TRP A 8 4.21 -0.15 -9.94
C TRP A 8 3.07 0.40 -9.08
N ALA A 9 2.40 -0.48 -8.34
CA ALA A 9 1.28 -0.09 -7.48
C ALA A 9 1.73 0.86 -6.38
N LEU A 10 2.89 0.59 -5.77
CA LEU A 10 3.42 1.46 -4.73
C LEU A 10 3.70 2.87 -5.25
N ARG A 11 4.17 2.97 -6.49
CA ARG A 11 4.44 4.29 -7.07
C ARG A 11 3.16 5.11 -7.28
N LYS A 12 2.00 4.45 -7.32
CA LYS A 12 0.72 5.14 -7.46
C LYS A 12 0.17 5.66 -6.15
N LEU A 13 0.72 5.20 -5.03
CA LEU A 13 0.28 5.67 -3.72
C LEU A 13 0.94 6.99 -3.36
N SER A 14 0.25 7.79 -2.51
CA SER A 14 0.88 8.97 -1.95
C SER A 14 2.03 8.54 -1.04
N GLU A 15 2.96 9.45 -0.78
CA GLU A 15 4.11 9.15 0.06
C GLU A 15 3.70 8.66 1.45
N GLU A 16 2.67 9.26 2.03
CA GLU A 16 2.20 8.87 3.35
C GLU A 16 1.74 7.42 3.41
N TYR A 17 1.02 6.99 2.40
CA TYR A 17 0.50 5.63 2.35
C TYR A 17 1.60 4.63 1.98
N LYS A 18 2.47 5.03 1.08
CA LYS A 18 3.60 4.19 0.68
C LYS A 18 4.51 3.88 1.87
N GLU A 19 4.81 4.89 2.69
CA GLU A 19 5.67 4.71 3.86
C GLU A 19 5.13 3.65 4.80
N VAL A 20 3.85 3.72 5.15
CA VAL A 20 3.29 2.75 6.11
C VAL A 20 3.24 1.34 5.51
N ILE A 21 2.99 1.21 4.21
CA ILE A 21 3.01 -0.10 3.56
C ILE A 21 4.42 -0.70 3.62
N ILE A 22 5.41 0.10 3.28
CA ILE A 22 6.80 -0.38 3.28
C ILE A 22 7.24 -0.77 4.68
N LEU A 23 6.97 0.06 5.68
CA LEU A 23 7.38 -0.22 7.04
C LEU A 23 6.66 -1.44 7.61
N TYR A 24 5.41 -1.61 7.29
CA TYR A 24 4.62 -2.70 7.84
C TYR A 24 4.88 -4.04 7.13
N TYR A 25 4.83 -4.05 5.80
CA TYR A 25 4.93 -5.32 5.05
C TYR A 25 6.35 -5.70 4.65
N PHE A 26 7.18 -4.74 4.30
CA PHE A 26 8.54 -5.05 3.85
C PHE A 26 9.54 -5.07 5.00
N GLU A 27 9.41 -4.13 5.93
CA GLU A 27 10.29 -4.08 7.10
C GLU A 27 9.72 -4.88 8.28
N GLU A 28 8.49 -5.32 8.18
CA GLU A 28 7.81 -6.15 9.17
C GLU A 28 7.79 -5.54 10.57
N LEU A 29 7.60 -4.23 10.63
CA LEU A 29 7.54 -3.51 11.89
C LEU A 29 6.14 -3.54 12.50
N LYS A 30 6.09 -3.46 13.82
CA LYS A 30 4.82 -3.34 14.53
C LYS A 30 4.26 -1.93 14.36
N LEU A 31 2.94 -1.81 14.41
CA LEU A 31 2.29 -0.52 14.23
C LEU A 31 2.79 0.53 15.20
N LYS A 32 3.04 0.15 16.47
CA LYS A 32 3.54 1.12 17.45
C LYS A 32 4.93 1.62 17.11
N ASP A 33 5.75 0.78 16.50
CA ASP A 33 7.09 1.17 16.09
C ASP A 33 7.04 2.09 14.89
N ILE A 34 6.12 1.84 13.97
CA ILE A 34 5.90 2.71 12.82
C ILE A 34 5.46 4.09 13.29
N ALA A 35 4.56 4.14 14.29
CA ALA A 35 4.11 5.40 14.86
C ALA A 35 5.29 6.22 15.41
N LYS A 36 6.22 5.54 16.07
CA LYS A 36 7.41 6.21 16.61
C LYS A 36 8.33 6.72 15.50
N ILE A 37 8.57 5.87 14.49
CA ILE A 37 9.46 6.23 13.38
C ILE A 37 8.91 7.43 12.62
N LEU A 38 7.62 7.43 12.34
CA LEU A 38 6.99 8.52 11.60
C LEU A 38 6.58 9.70 12.47
N ASN A 39 6.72 9.55 13.79
CA ASN A 39 6.36 10.59 14.75
C ASN A 39 4.89 11.02 14.63
N ILE A 40 4.01 10.03 14.56
CA ILE A 40 2.56 10.25 14.48
C ILE A 40 1.87 9.32 15.47
N GLY A 41 0.60 9.57 15.72
CA GLY A 41 -0.16 8.72 16.64
C GLY A 41 -0.51 7.37 16.03
N LEU A 42 -0.67 6.38 16.88
CA LEU A 42 -1.05 5.03 16.45
C LEU A 42 -2.35 5.01 15.64
N PRO A 43 -3.40 5.75 16.04
CA PRO A 43 -4.63 5.77 15.24
C PRO A 43 -4.40 6.24 13.80
N LEU A 44 -3.50 7.19 13.61
CA LEU A 44 -3.20 7.70 12.28
C LEU A 44 -2.44 6.65 11.46
N VAL A 45 -1.53 5.90 12.09
CA VAL A 45 -0.85 4.79 11.40
C VAL A 45 -1.88 3.78 10.92
N LYS A 46 -2.82 3.40 11.78
CA LYS A 46 -3.86 2.44 11.43
C LYS A 46 -4.73 2.95 10.28
N TYR A 47 -5.09 4.22 10.33
CA TYR A 47 -5.89 4.83 9.28
C TYR A 47 -5.15 4.80 7.94
N ARG A 48 -3.91 5.25 7.94
CA ARG A 48 -3.10 5.28 6.72
C ARG A 48 -2.91 3.88 6.14
N LEU A 49 -2.66 2.90 7.01
CA LEU A 49 -2.46 1.53 6.55
C LEU A 49 -3.74 1.00 5.89
N ARG A 50 -4.89 1.27 6.50
CA ARG A 50 -6.17 0.82 5.93
C ARG A 50 -6.41 1.47 4.57
N GLN A 51 -6.20 2.78 4.47
CA GLN A 51 -6.40 3.50 3.21
C GLN A 51 -5.43 3.02 2.14
N ALA A 52 -4.18 2.77 2.52
CA ALA A 52 -3.19 2.27 1.59
C ALA A 52 -3.59 0.91 1.03
N LYS A 53 -4.06 0.01 1.90
CA LYS A 53 -4.54 -1.30 1.46
C LYS A 53 -5.72 -1.18 0.51
N MET A 54 -6.65 -0.30 0.81
CA MET A 54 -7.82 -0.10 -0.04
C MET A 54 -7.41 0.40 -1.42
N GLN A 55 -6.47 1.34 -1.47
CA GLN A 55 -6.00 1.86 -2.75
C GLN A 55 -5.25 0.81 -3.55
N LEU A 56 -4.44 -0.02 -2.88
CA LEU A 56 -3.76 -1.10 -3.56
C LEU A 56 -4.76 -2.10 -4.14
N LYS A 57 -5.79 -2.41 -3.37
CA LYS A 57 -6.84 -3.33 -3.84
C LYS A 57 -7.54 -2.77 -5.08
N GLU A 58 -7.85 -1.48 -5.07
CA GLU A 58 -8.47 -0.84 -6.22
C GLU A 58 -7.59 -0.90 -7.46
N LEU A 59 -6.28 -0.68 -7.28
CA LEU A 59 -5.34 -0.77 -8.38
C LEU A 59 -5.27 -2.17 -8.96
N LEU A 60 -5.29 -3.18 -8.09
CA LEU A 60 -5.29 -4.57 -8.51
C LEU A 60 -6.54 -4.91 -9.31
N GLU A 61 -7.71 -4.52 -8.82
CA GLU A 61 -8.97 -4.78 -9.49
C GLU A 61 -9.04 -4.08 -10.84
N LYS A 62 -8.53 -2.88 -10.90
CA LYS A 62 -8.50 -2.11 -12.13
C LYS A 62 -7.63 -2.78 -13.19
N GLU A 63 -6.48 -3.30 -12.78
CA GLU A 63 -5.58 -4.00 -13.69
C GLU A 63 -6.21 -5.28 -14.20
N ASP A 64 -6.87 -6.03 -13.32
CA ASP A 64 -7.58 -7.25 -13.72
C ASP A 64 -8.66 -6.95 -14.74
N ARG A 65 -9.42 -5.89 -14.53
CA ARG A 65 -10.47 -5.51 -15.47
C ARG A 65 -9.90 -5.13 -16.83
N ASN A 66 -8.77 -4.45 -16.84
CA ASN A 66 -8.11 -4.07 -18.09
C ASN A 66 -7.62 -5.30 -18.83
N GLU A 67 -7.07 -6.27 -18.12
CA GLU A 67 -6.64 -7.52 -18.72
C GLU A 67 -7.81 -8.27 -19.33
N ASN A 68 -8.92 -8.33 -18.61
CA ASN A 68 -10.11 -8.99 -19.09
C ASN A 68 -10.64 -8.36 -20.38
N ARG A 69 -10.59 -7.05 -20.45
CA ARG A 69 -11.01 -6.33 -21.64
C ARG A 69 -10.11 -6.67 -22.84
N ARG A 70 -8.82 -6.81 -22.59
CA ARG A 70 -7.89 -7.17 -23.67
C ARG A 70 -8.10 -8.59 -24.16
N SER A 71 -8.52 -9.45 -23.27
CA SER A 71 -8.77 -10.86 -23.62
C SER A 71 -9.95 -11.03 -24.54
N ASN A 72 -10.85 -10.11 -24.52
CA ASN A 72 -12.03 -10.15 -25.35
C ASN A 72 -11.81 -9.47 -26.71
#